data_8b46caa11dc69a614dfb350eb8b24f4d
#
_entry.id   8b46caa11dc69a614dfb350eb8b24f4d
#
_cell.length_a   1.000
_cell.length_b   1.000
_cell.length_c   1.000
_cell.angle_alpha   90.00
_cell.angle_beta   90.00
_cell.angle_gamma   90.00
#
_symmetry.space_group_name_H-M   'P 1'
#
loop_
_entity.id
_entity.type
_entity.pdbx_description
1 polymer ?
#
loop_
_entity_poly.entity_id
_entity_poly.type
_entity_poly.pdbx_seq_one_letter_code
_entity_poly.pdbx_strand_id
1 'polypeptide(L)'
;HLACHARAQNIGPKAADLLRLLPDTPVSVIERCSGHGGSWGMMKDNFDTALKVGRPAARQALEANGGAVVSECPLAALHILQGMKALNAASDEKHAIPDVAPHPIEIIARAYGL
;
A
#
# COMPACT_ATOMS: atom_id res chain seq x y z
N HIS A 1 -4.35 0.21 0.41
CA HIS A 1 -4.21 1.68 0.37
C HIS A 1 -5.30 2.28 -0.51
N LEU A 2 -5.98 3.29 0.02
CA LEU A 2 -7.01 4.03 -0.73
C LEU A 2 -6.33 5.05 -1.65
N ALA A 3 -6.39 4.80 -2.95
CA ALA A 3 -5.73 5.61 -3.96
C ALA A 3 -6.32 7.03 -4.06
N CYS A 4 -5.49 7.99 -4.45
CA CYS A 4 -5.91 9.40 -4.56
C CYS A 4 -7.08 9.61 -5.52
N HIS A 5 -7.11 8.88 -6.66
CA HIS A 5 -8.20 9.00 -7.62
C HIS A 5 -9.55 8.52 -7.05
N ALA A 6 -9.56 7.48 -6.22
CA ALA A 6 -10.76 7.02 -5.54
C ALA A 6 -11.25 8.04 -4.51
N ARG A 7 -10.32 8.65 -3.78
CA ARG A 7 -10.64 9.73 -2.82
C ARG A 7 -11.17 10.97 -3.53
N ALA A 8 -10.54 11.36 -4.64
CA ALA A 8 -10.97 12.53 -5.42
C ALA A 8 -12.38 12.37 -6.00
N GLN A 9 -12.77 11.15 -6.34
CA GLN A 9 -14.12 10.84 -6.85
C GLN A 9 -15.14 10.57 -5.74
N ASN A 10 -14.71 10.54 -4.50
CA ASN A 10 -15.58 10.27 -3.34
C ASN A 10 -16.37 8.95 -3.46
N ILE A 11 -15.77 7.92 -4.07
CA ILE A 11 -16.42 6.61 -4.26
C ILE A 11 -16.24 5.67 -3.08
N GLY A 12 -15.47 6.05 -2.09
CA GLY A 12 -15.19 5.23 -0.92
C GLY A 12 -14.19 4.09 -1.17
N PRO A 13 -13.97 3.22 -0.19
CA PRO A 13 -12.96 2.16 -0.24
C PRO A 13 -13.47 0.92 -1.00
N LYS A 14 -13.86 1.06 -2.27
CA LYS A 14 -14.48 0.00 -3.06
C LYS A 14 -13.60 -1.24 -3.21
N ALA A 15 -12.29 -1.07 -3.39
CA ALA A 15 -11.37 -2.19 -3.44
C ALA A 15 -11.36 -2.99 -2.12
N ALA A 16 -11.36 -2.31 -0.98
CA ALA A 16 -11.46 -2.96 0.32
C ALA A 16 -12.79 -3.70 0.49
N ASP A 17 -13.89 -3.10 0.06
CA ASP A 17 -15.21 -3.73 0.11
C ASP A 17 -15.25 -5.01 -0.71
N LEU A 18 -14.68 -5.00 -1.92
CA LEU A 18 -14.56 -6.21 -2.76
C LEU A 18 -13.68 -7.29 -2.11
N LEU A 19 -12.53 -6.91 -1.56
CA LEU A 19 -11.63 -7.86 -0.92
C LEU A 19 -12.25 -8.50 0.33
N ARG A 20 -13.11 -7.78 1.06
CA ARG A 20 -13.83 -8.31 2.22
C ARG A 20 -14.87 -9.38 1.86
N LEU A 21 -15.25 -9.49 0.59
CA LEU A 21 -16.12 -10.57 0.12
C LEU A 21 -15.38 -11.91 0.03
N LEU A 22 -14.06 -11.93 0.03
CA LEU A 22 -13.26 -13.14 0.02
C LEU A 22 -13.26 -13.78 1.41
N PRO A 23 -13.44 -15.10 1.52
CA PRO A 23 -13.44 -15.79 2.80
C PRO A 23 -12.08 -15.69 3.49
N ASP A 24 -12.09 -15.58 4.82
CA ASP A 24 -10.90 -15.56 5.68
C ASP A 24 -9.83 -14.51 5.26
N THR A 25 -10.30 -13.38 4.74
CA THR A 25 -9.42 -12.31 4.24
C THR A 25 -9.64 -11.03 5.06
N PRO A 26 -8.90 -10.83 6.15
CA PRO A 26 -8.97 -9.59 6.91
C PRO A 26 -8.37 -8.45 6.09
N VAL A 27 -9.06 -7.31 6.07
CA VAL A 27 -8.66 -6.14 5.28
C VAL A 27 -8.59 -4.90 6.16
N SER A 28 -7.42 -4.30 6.23
CA SER A 28 -7.19 -3.00 6.86
C SER A 28 -7.02 -1.93 5.78
N VAL A 29 -7.64 -0.77 5.96
CA VAL A 29 -7.59 0.33 5.00
C VAL A 29 -6.58 1.38 5.45
N ILE A 30 -5.67 1.75 4.54
CA ILE A 30 -4.69 2.82 4.75
C ILE A 30 -5.20 4.05 4.00
N GLU A 31 -5.58 5.10 4.74
CA GLU A 31 -6.10 6.37 4.21
C GLU A 31 -5.08 7.51 4.33
N ARG A 32 -3.79 7.21 4.21
CA ARG A 32 -2.70 8.16 4.27
C ARG A 32 -2.06 8.34 2.90
N CYS A 33 -1.49 9.51 2.65
CA CYS A 33 -0.74 9.74 1.42
C CYS A 33 0.45 8.78 1.33
N SER A 34 0.60 8.12 0.18
CA SER A 34 1.76 7.26 -0.10
C SER A 34 3.05 8.05 -0.29
N GLY A 35 2.95 9.34 -0.64
CA GLY A 35 4.08 10.24 -0.76
C GLY A 35 4.75 10.29 -2.14
N HIS A 36 4.34 9.43 -3.10
CA HIS A 36 5.05 9.36 -4.38
C HIS A 36 4.75 10.54 -5.33
N GLY A 37 3.60 11.21 -5.21
CA GLY A 37 3.26 12.38 -6.02
C GLY A 37 3.34 12.12 -7.54
N GLY A 38 2.70 11.07 -8.04
CA GLY A 38 2.88 10.62 -9.41
C GLY A 38 4.32 10.14 -9.65
N SER A 39 4.99 10.67 -10.65
CA SER A 39 6.40 10.32 -10.96
C SER A 39 7.41 11.13 -10.13
N TRP A 40 6.98 12.19 -9.45
CA TRP A 40 7.87 13.09 -8.71
C TRP A 40 8.72 12.36 -7.66
N GLY A 41 8.13 11.53 -6.86
CA GLY A 41 8.80 10.81 -5.78
C GLY A 41 9.70 9.66 -6.25
N MET A 42 9.60 9.26 -7.52
CA MET A 42 10.46 8.24 -8.12
C MET A 42 11.78 8.83 -8.63
N MET A 43 11.84 10.15 -8.78
CA MET A 43 13.06 10.84 -9.20
C MET A 43 14.08 10.83 -8.07
N LYS A 44 15.34 10.58 -8.43
CA LYS A 44 16.45 10.44 -7.48
C LYS A 44 16.52 11.57 -6.44
N ASP A 45 16.38 12.81 -6.87
CA ASP A 45 16.51 13.97 -5.99
C ASP A 45 15.32 14.16 -5.05
N ASN A 46 14.18 13.54 -5.35
CA ASN A 46 12.94 13.68 -4.59
C ASN A 46 12.63 12.46 -3.73
N PHE A 47 13.31 11.34 -3.95
CA PHE A 47 12.96 10.04 -3.36
C PHE A 47 12.98 10.06 -1.83
N ASP A 48 14.01 10.61 -1.22
CA ASP A 48 14.11 10.68 0.24
C ASP A 48 12.99 11.52 0.85
N THR A 49 12.64 12.64 0.22
CA THR A 49 11.50 13.46 0.65
C THR A 49 10.19 12.72 0.49
N ALA A 50 10.02 12.01 -0.63
CA ALA A 50 8.84 11.20 -0.89
C ALA A 50 8.67 10.09 0.16
N LEU A 51 9.74 9.43 0.58
CA LEU A 51 9.72 8.45 1.66
C LEU A 51 9.30 9.07 3.00
N LYS A 52 9.77 10.29 3.29
CA LYS A 52 9.36 11.00 4.52
C LYS A 52 7.87 11.35 4.49
N VAL A 53 7.35 11.82 3.37
CA VAL A 53 5.92 12.12 3.22
C VAL A 53 5.07 10.86 3.35
N GLY A 54 5.51 9.75 2.76
CA GLY A 54 4.81 8.46 2.81
C GLY A 54 4.98 7.68 4.11
N ARG A 55 5.83 8.13 5.03
CA ARG A 55 6.13 7.42 6.28
C ARG A 55 4.89 7.04 7.10
N PRO A 56 3.89 7.90 7.29
CA PRO A 56 2.69 7.51 8.03
C PRO A 56 1.93 6.35 7.40
N ALA A 57 1.83 6.30 6.07
CA ALA A 57 1.21 5.18 5.36
C ALA A 57 2.02 3.88 5.53
N ALA A 58 3.34 3.96 5.38
CA ALA A 58 4.23 2.82 5.55
C ALA A 58 4.18 2.27 6.99
N ARG A 59 4.16 3.15 8.00
CA ARG A 59 4.02 2.75 9.41
C ARG A 59 2.68 2.04 9.64
N GLN A 60 1.59 2.58 9.14
CA GLN A 60 0.27 1.98 9.27
C GLN A 60 0.22 0.59 8.60
N ALA A 61 0.88 0.42 7.46
CA ALA A 61 1.00 -0.86 6.79
C ALA A 61 1.79 -1.89 7.61
N LEU A 62 2.88 -1.48 8.25
CA LEU A 62 3.66 -2.33 9.17
C LEU A 62 2.83 -2.76 10.38
N GLU A 63 2.12 -1.82 11.00
CA GLU A 63 1.27 -2.09 12.17
C GLU A 63 0.13 -3.05 11.85
N ALA A 64 -0.43 -2.98 10.64
CA ALA A 64 -1.45 -3.90 10.17
C ALA A 64 -0.94 -5.34 10.01
N ASN A 65 0.36 -5.50 9.77
CA ASN A 65 1.05 -6.79 9.67
C ASN A 65 0.35 -7.76 8.71
N GLY A 66 -0.11 -7.27 7.57
CA GLY A 66 -0.80 -8.06 6.55
C GLY A 66 0.15 -8.82 5.63
N GLY A 67 -0.35 -9.87 4.97
CA GLY A 67 0.41 -10.65 4.00
C GLY A 67 0.63 -9.96 2.66
N ALA A 68 -0.11 -8.90 2.36
CA ALA A 68 0.01 -8.13 1.12
C ALA A 68 -0.33 -6.66 1.37
N VAL A 69 0.31 -5.78 0.63
CA VAL A 69 -0.07 -4.37 0.50
C VAL A 69 -0.63 -4.18 -0.90
N VAL A 70 -1.86 -3.72 -1.00
CA VAL A 70 -2.55 -3.56 -2.28
C VAL A 70 -3.02 -2.12 -2.47
N SER A 71 -3.02 -1.65 -3.70
CA SER A 71 -3.60 -0.37 -4.08
C SER A 71 -4.05 -0.42 -5.54
N GLU A 72 -5.10 0.32 -5.85
CA GLU A 72 -5.51 0.54 -7.24
C GLU A 72 -4.49 1.40 -8.00
N CYS A 73 -3.57 2.05 -7.28
CA CYS A 73 -2.42 2.75 -7.85
C CYS A 73 -1.15 1.92 -7.58
N PRO A 74 -0.58 1.25 -8.59
CA PRO A 74 0.61 0.42 -8.41
C PRO A 74 1.82 1.18 -7.86
N LEU A 75 2.01 2.43 -8.29
CA LEU A 75 3.11 3.28 -7.79
C LEU A 75 2.95 3.58 -6.30
N ALA A 76 1.73 3.83 -5.84
CA ALA A 76 1.46 4.06 -4.43
C ALA A 76 1.80 2.83 -3.59
N ALA A 77 1.38 1.66 -4.01
CA ALA A 77 1.65 0.40 -3.31
C ALA A 77 3.15 0.10 -3.25
N LEU A 78 3.87 0.25 -4.37
CA LEU A 78 5.32 0.08 -4.42
C LEU A 78 6.05 1.06 -3.49
N HIS A 79 5.64 2.33 -3.48
CA HIS A 79 6.26 3.34 -2.63
C HIS A 79 6.02 3.06 -1.15
N ILE A 80 4.84 2.57 -0.79
CA ILE A 80 4.56 2.11 0.58
C ILE A 80 5.47 0.95 0.97
N LEU A 81 5.68 -0.04 0.10
CA LEU A 81 6.61 -1.14 0.35
C LEU A 81 8.04 -0.64 0.57
N GLN A 82 8.50 0.30 -0.25
CA GLN A 82 9.82 0.92 -0.08
C GLN A 82 9.94 1.62 1.27
N GLY A 83 8.91 2.36 1.67
CA GLY A 83 8.83 2.99 2.98
C GLY A 83 8.83 1.99 4.13
N MET A 84 8.10 0.89 4.00
CA MET A 84 8.09 -0.20 4.98
C MET A 84 9.49 -0.82 5.13
N LYS A 85 10.18 -1.09 4.03
CA LYS A 85 11.56 -1.63 4.04
C LYS A 85 12.52 -0.67 4.73
N ALA A 86 12.42 0.62 4.45
CA ALA A 86 13.26 1.65 5.08
C ALA A 86 13.03 1.74 6.59
N LEU A 87 11.77 1.74 7.03
CA LEU A 87 11.42 1.75 8.47
C LEU A 87 11.86 0.47 9.16
N ASN A 88 11.68 -0.67 8.51
CA ASN A 88 12.05 -1.97 9.05
C ASN A 88 13.57 -2.10 9.22
N ALA A 89 14.34 -1.60 8.28
CA ALA A 89 15.80 -1.61 8.35
C ALA A 89 16.33 -0.75 9.51
N ALA A 90 15.64 0.34 9.85
CA ALA A 90 16.01 1.26 10.92
C ALA A 90 15.47 0.84 12.30
N SER A 91 14.66 -0.20 12.39
CA SER A 91 14.02 -0.66 13.63
C SER A 91 14.73 -1.89 14.19
N ASP A 92 14.75 -2.02 15.52
CA ASP A 92 15.20 -3.23 16.21
C ASP A 92 14.16 -4.34 16.09
N GLU A 93 12.88 -4.00 16.05
CA GLU A 93 11.78 -4.93 15.80
C GLU A 93 11.62 -5.13 14.29
N LYS A 94 11.76 -6.36 13.84
CA LYS A 94 11.67 -6.71 12.41
C LYS A 94 10.31 -7.30 12.09
N HIS A 95 9.75 -6.83 10.97
CA HIS A 95 8.50 -7.33 10.39
C HIS A 95 8.79 -8.03 9.06
N ALA A 96 7.97 -9.01 8.72
CA ALA A 96 7.98 -9.60 7.38
C ALA A 96 7.36 -8.59 6.40
N ILE A 97 8.13 -8.20 5.37
CA ILE A 97 7.69 -7.25 4.35
C ILE A 97 7.34 -8.03 3.09
N PRO A 98 6.13 -7.84 2.51
CA PRO A 98 5.79 -8.46 1.23
C PRO A 98 6.78 -8.04 0.13
N ASP A 99 7.08 -8.96 -0.77
CA ASP A 99 7.99 -8.67 -1.90
C ASP A 99 7.28 -7.93 -3.04
N VAL A 100 5.97 -8.10 -3.15
CA VAL A 100 5.15 -7.55 -4.23
C VAL A 100 3.94 -6.81 -3.68
N ALA A 101 3.48 -5.84 -4.45
CA ALA A 101 2.28 -5.07 -4.17
C ALA A 101 1.26 -5.29 -5.31
N PRO A 102 0.45 -6.34 -5.23
CA PRO A 102 -0.50 -6.64 -6.29
C PRO A 102 -1.62 -5.60 -6.36
N HIS A 103 -2.22 -5.46 -7.53
CA HIS A 103 -3.48 -4.74 -7.68
C HIS A 103 -4.61 -5.55 -6.99
N PRO A 104 -5.62 -4.92 -6.40
CA PRO A 104 -6.74 -5.64 -5.75
C PRO A 104 -7.39 -6.69 -6.65
N ILE A 105 -7.52 -6.41 -7.94
CA ILE A 105 -8.11 -7.37 -8.89
C ILE A 105 -7.30 -8.65 -9.06
N GLU A 106 -5.98 -8.59 -8.87
CA GLU A 106 -5.13 -9.79 -8.91
C GLU A 106 -5.42 -10.74 -7.73
N ILE A 107 -5.69 -10.18 -6.56
CA ILE A 107 -6.08 -10.98 -5.39
C ILE A 107 -7.41 -11.68 -5.67
N ILE A 108 -8.37 -10.95 -6.22
CA ILE A 108 -9.68 -11.49 -6.60
C ILE A 108 -9.54 -12.58 -7.66
N ALA A 109 -8.75 -12.31 -8.72
CA ALA A 109 -8.50 -13.28 -9.78
C ALA A 109 -7.92 -14.59 -9.23
N ARG A 110 -6.94 -14.50 -8.34
CA ARG A 110 -6.36 -15.69 -7.69
C ARG A 110 -7.37 -16.46 -6.87
N ALA A 111 -8.27 -15.78 -6.17
CA ALA A 111 -9.33 -16.41 -5.39
C ALA A 111 -10.32 -17.21 -6.26
N TYR A 112 -10.48 -16.79 -7.53
CA TYR A 112 -11.27 -17.53 -8.54
C TYR A 112 -10.45 -18.60 -9.29
N GLY A 113 -9.19 -18.81 -8.92
CA GLY A 113 -8.32 -19.81 -9.57
C GLY A 113 -7.76 -19.38 -10.92
N LEU A 114 -7.75 -18.10 -11.19
CA LEU A 114 -7.24 -17.54 -12.46
C LEU A 114 -5.74 -17.19 -12.39
#